data_ed14ae24ae9443067c4301a58a679c71
#
_entry.id   ed14ae24ae9443067c4301a58a679c71
#
_cell.length_a   1.000
_cell.length_b   1.000
_cell.length_c   1.000
_cell.angle_alpha   90.00
_cell.angle_beta   90.00
_cell.angle_gamma   90.00
#
_symmetry.space_group_name_H-M   'P 1'
#
loop_
_entity.id
_entity.type
_entity.pdbx_description
1 polymer ?
#
loop_
_entity_poly.entity_id
_entity_poly.type
_entity_poly.pdbx_seq_one_letter_code
_entity_poly.pdbx_strand_id
1 'polypeptide(L)'
;SYNASGRIIKVDSSGTTEWIKNFPTNRPYHGRDVIQTMEGDYIVVGSWYTTSAVTNEKSAFMARYDVDGNLIWIERYGGECDEDEFHAVIQKPDGGFIAGGRFEHERSEYNCDFYGYTDLWFVSTDSEGQIVEETKTGESYWESAFDIVDLGDGTYGVVGQRRHQKRKPVNAWYLRMDGSGEVVSQWHEPDYVNSSGRIDGLYNIVLLPDGETVVAMGYKDDGDGDSQYLWAFNAKTAEEIWNTSYNEFGRGYSVGMSNAHDGGLIFFGKKDNGRLKIFKTDENGMVFSDQ
;
A
#
# COMPACT_ATOMS: atom_id res chain seq x y z
N SER A 1 3.53 -1.75 28.25
CA SER A 1 4.75 -1.35 27.51
C SER A 1 4.84 -2.15 26.21
N TYR A 2 4.52 -1.52 25.11
CA TYR A 2 4.73 -2.09 23.76
C TYR A 2 6.23 -1.98 23.43
N ASN A 3 6.97 -3.05 23.67
CA ASN A 3 8.37 -3.18 23.27
C ASN A 3 8.48 -4.03 21.97
N ALA A 4 7.57 -3.89 21.03
CA ALA A 4 7.67 -4.58 19.76
C ALA A 4 8.43 -3.70 18.76
N SER A 5 9.73 -3.88 18.65
CA SER A 5 10.49 -3.38 17.50
C SER A 5 10.24 -4.29 16.30
N GLY A 6 9.97 -3.71 15.13
CA GLY A 6 9.87 -4.46 13.87
C GLY A 6 11.18 -5.22 13.56
N ARG A 7 11.07 -6.25 12.73
CA ARG A 7 12.21 -7.06 12.25
C ARG A 7 12.17 -7.20 10.75
N ILE A 8 13.35 -7.27 10.16
CA ILE A 8 13.56 -7.70 8.78
C ILE A 8 14.19 -9.09 8.85
N ILE A 9 13.66 -10.02 8.07
CA ILE A 9 14.14 -11.39 8.00
C ILE A 9 14.41 -11.71 6.54
N LYS A 10 15.63 -12.14 6.23
CA LYS A 10 15.98 -12.69 4.92
C LYS A 10 16.03 -14.21 5.01
N VAL A 11 15.40 -14.84 4.03
CA VAL A 11 15.44 -16.29 3.85
C VAL A 11 15.97 -16.63 2.46
N ASP A 12 16.61 -17.77 2.34
CA ASP A 12 17.02 -18.31 1.04
C ASP A 12 15.85 -18.97 0.29
N SER A 13 16.09 -19.48 -0.90
CA SER A 13 15.07 -20.15 -1.72
C SER A 13 14.51 -21.44 -1.11
N SER A 14 15.15 -22.00 -0.08
CA SER A 14 14.65 -23.15 0.70
C SER A 14 13.81 -22.74 1.91
N GLY A 15 13.70 -21.43 2.19
CA GLY A 15 13.06 -20.90 3.39
C GLY A 15 13.97 -20.88 4.63
N THR A 16 15.27 -21.19 4.48
CA THR A 16 16.23 -21.12 5.58
C THR A 16 16.62 -19.68 5.84
N THR A 17 16.60 -19.28 7.12
CA THR A 17 16.96 -17.92 7.51
C THR A 17 18.45 -17.65 7.25
N GLU A 18 18.75 -16.66 6.41
CA GLU A 18 20.09 -16.16 6.21
C GLU A 18 20.49 -15.18 7.30
N TRP A 19 19.60 -14.21 7.59
CA TRP A 19 19.81 -13.27 8.69
C TRP A 19 18.50 -12.71 9.24
N ILE A 20 18.57 -12.18 10.46
CA ILE A 20 17.49 -11.44 11.13
C ILE A 20 18.07 -10.14 11.66
N LYS A 21 17.44 -9.01 11.36
CA LYS A 21 17.81 -7.70 11.88
C LYS A 21 16.62 -7.05 12.56
N ASN A 22 16.87 -6.39 13.70
CA ASN A 22 15.88 -5.54 14.35
C ASN A 22 16.03 -4.12 13.81
N PHE A 23 14.93 -3.38 13.73
CA PHE A 23 15.03 -1.94 13.49
C PHE A 23 15.86 -1.28 14.60
N PRO A 24 16.72 -0.30 14.23
CA PRO A 24 17.55 0.36 15.22
C PRO A 24 16.65 1.22 16.09
N THR A 25 16.44 0.90 17.31
CA THR A 25 16.08 1.78 18.41
C THR A 25 15.21 1.12 19.48
N ASN A 26 15.02 1.83 20.60
CA ASN A 26 14.10 1.57 21.68
C ASN A 26 12.65 2.05 21.42
N ARG A 27 12.28 2.35 20.14
CA ARG A 27 10.96 2.83 19.71
C ARG A 27 10.34 1.88 18.71
N PRO A 28 9.00 1.73 18.68
CA PRO A 28 8.36 0.85 17.73
C PRO A 28 8.43 1.41 16.30
N TYR A 29 8.93 0.59 15.38
CA TYR A 29 8.81 0.76 13.94
C TYR A 29 7.85 -0.29 13.40
N HIS A 30 6.94 0.12 12.55
CA HIS A 30 6.06 -0.78 11.82
C HIS A 30 6.44 -0.76 10.34
N GLY A 31 7.14 -1.80 9.86
CA GLY A 31 7.37 -1.98 8.43
C GLY A 31 6.06 -2.33 7.74
N ARG A 32 5.83 -1.72 6.58
CA ARG A 32 4.67 -1.96 5.74
C ARG A 32 5.05 -2.66 4.46
N ASP A 33 6.13 -2.22 3.84
CA ASP A 33 6.60 -2.76 2.58
C ASP A 33 8.12 -2.87 2.55
N VAL A 34 8.63 -3.79 1.72
CA VAL A 34 10.05 -4.02 1.50
C VAL A 34 10.30 -4.41 0.06
N ILE A 35 11.26 -3.74 -0.58
CA ILE A 35 11.74 -4.10 -1.91
C ILE A 35 13.23 -4.42 -1.89
N GLN A 36 13.68 -5.22 -2.83
CA GLN A 36 15.10 -5.34 -3.16
C GLN A 36 15.44 -4.37 -4.28
N THR A 37 16.47 -3.56 -4.10
CA THR A 37 16.92 -2.59 -5.10
C THR A 37 17.67 -3.27 -6.25
N MET A 38 17.84 -2.55 -7.36
CA MET A 38 18.63 -3.01 -8.51
C MET A 38 20.09 -3.31 -8.13
N GLU A 39 20.61 -2.66 -7.08
CA GLU A 39 21.95 -2.87 -6.53
C GLU A 39 22.05 -4.08 -5.59
N GLY A 40 20.90 -4.67 -5.21
CA GLY A 40 20.79 -5.82 -4.31
C GLY A 40 20.56 -5.46 -2.84
N ASP A 41 20.51 -4.18 -2.48
CA ASP A 41 20.16 -3.68 -1.15
C ASP A 41 18.65 -3.81 -0.89
N TYR A 42 18.20 -3.47 0.30
CA TYR A 42 16.78 -3.51 0.67
C TYR A 42 16.31 -2.12 1.12
N ILE A 43 15.15 -1.71 0.61
CA ILE A 43 14.43 -0.53 1.11
C ILE A 43 13.21 -1.02 1.88
N VAL A 44 13.02 -0.47 3.08
CA VAL A 44 11.85 -0.74 3.93
C VAL A 44 11.16 0.58 4.23
N VAL A 45 9.85 0.60 4.11
CA VAL A 45 9.02 1.75 4.46
C VAL A 45 7.95 1.39 5.50
N GLY A 46 7.39 2.40 6.14
CA GLY A 46 6.32 2.22 7.11
C GLY A 46 6.13 3.42 8.01
N SER A 47 5.78 3.18 9.27
CA SER A 47 5.60 4.22 10.29
C SER A 47 6.46 3.98 11.51
N TRP A 48 6.82 5.09 12.15
CA TRP A 48 7.62 5.16 13.36
C TRP A 48 6.91 5.97 14.43
N TYR A 49 6.80 5.43 15.63
CA TYR A 49 6.13 6.09 16.74
C TYR A 49 7.07 7.05 17.48
N THR A 50 6.62 8.29 17.71
CA THR A 50 7.30 9.21 18.62
C THR A 50 7.12 8.78 20.07
N THR A 51 7.94 9.27 21.01
CA THR A 51 8.07 8.67 22.34
C THR A 51 7.02 9.03 23.34
N SER A 52 6.06 9.83 23.01
CA SER A 52 5.04 10.18 23.99
C SER A 52 4.05 9.04 24.13
N ALA A 53 4.03 8.39 25.29
CA ALA A 53 2.97 7.43 25.62
C ALA A 53 1.57 8.10 25.75
N VAL A 54 1.51 9.40 25.52
CA VAL A 54 0.30 10.23 25.61
C VAL A 54 -0.22 10.62 24.25
N THR A 55 0.64 10.67 23.24
CA THR A 55 0.30 11.01 21.86
C THR A 55 0.63 9.80 20.98
N ASN A 56 -0.34 9.30 20.20
CA ASN A 56 -0.13 8.23 19.22
C ASN A 56 0.51 8.76 17.92
N GLU A 57 1.44 9.71 18.07
CA GLU A 57 2.09 10.34 16.93
C GLU A 57 2.91 9.33 16.15
N LYS A 58 2.72 9.30 14.86
CA LYS A 58 3.47 8.48 13.91
C LYS A 58 4.02 9.37 12.82
N SER A 59 5.26 9.16 12.46
CA SER A 59 5.86 9.70 11.24
C SER A 59 6.18 8.55 10.29
N ALA A 60 6.15 8.81 9.01
CA ALA A 60 6.60 7.82 8.03
C ALA A 60 8.13 7.68 8.09
N PHE A 61 8.63 6.53 7.67
CA PHE A 61 10.06 6.30 7.51
C PHE A 61 10.37 5.52 6.23
N MET A 62 11.58 5.70 5.75
CA MET A 62 12.23 4.85 4.74
C MET A 62 13.63 4.50 5.26
N ALA A 63 14.04 3.24 5.11
CA ALA A 63 15.35 2.78 5.53
C ALA A 63 16.00 1.90 4.47
N ARG A 64 17.30 2.09 4.23
CA ARG A 64 18.11 1.26 3.34
C ARG A 64 19.03 0.36 4.13
N TYR A 65 19.04 -0.91 3.78
CA TYR A 65 19.89 -1.95 4.33
C TYR A 65 20.71 -2.58 3.20
N ASP A 66 21.98 -2.90 3.48
CA ASP A 66 22.81 -3.63 2.53
C ASP A 66 22.37 -5.10 2.39
N VAL A 67 23.00 -5.84 1.49
CA VAL A 67 22.70 -7.27 1.22
C VAL A 67 22.84 -8.15 2.47
N ASP A 68 23.70 -7.77 3.43
CA ASP A 68 23.93 -8.46 4.71
C ASP A 68 22.99 -7.99 5.83
N GLY A 69 22.08 -7.08 5.51
CA GLY A 69 21.09 -6.51 6.42
C GLY A 69 21.68 -5.49 7.40
N ASN A 70 22.81 -4.86 7.11
CA ASN A 70 23.32 -3.75 7.90
C ASN A 70 22.64 -2.46 7.44
N LEU A 71 22.22 -1.63 8.40
CA LEU A 71 21.58 -0.34 8.12
C LEU A 71 22.59 0.60 7.44
N ILE A 72 22.23 1.10 6.25
CA ILE A 72 23.00 2.13 5.54
C ILE A 72 22.49 3.51 5.97
N TRP A 73 21.18 3.75 5.84
CA TRP A 73 20.55 4.98 6.30
C TRP A 73 19.07 4.74 6.70
N ILE A 74 18.54 5.66 7.49
CA ILE A 74 17.11 5.75 7.82
C ILE A 74 16.71 7.21 7.86
N GLU A 75 15.69 7.54 7.05
CA GLU A 75 15.11 8.87 6.96
C GLU A 75 13.67 8.87 7.46
N ARG A 76 13.23 10.01 7.96
CA ARG A 76 11.90 10.23 8.50
C ARG A 76 11.21 11.34 7.75
N TYR A 77 9.90 11.14 7.56
CA TYR A 77 9.08 12.02 6.74
C TYR A 77 7.80 12.36 7.50
N GLY A 78 7.28 13.59 7.26
CA GLY A 78 6.04 14.07 7.89
C GLY A 78 6.28 14.97 9.09
N GLY A 79 5.21 15.27 9.80
CA GLY A 79 5.18 16.19 10.94
C GLY A 79 5.45 15.56 12.31
N GLU A 80 5.39 16.39 13.37
CA GLU A 80 5.60 15.94 14.76
C GLU A 80 4.31 15.48 15.46
N CYS A 81 3.13 15.84 14.92
CA CYS A 81 1.82 15.56 15.54
C CYS A 81 0.90 14.71 14.68
N ASP A 82 1.42 14.02 13.68
CA ASP A 82 0.64 13.43 12.60
C ASP A 82 0.60 11.90 12.69
N GLU A 83 -0.37 11.28 12.05
CA GLU A 83 -0.41 9.83 11.80
C GLU A 83 0.08 9.50 10.38
N ASP A 84 1.26 10.03 10.02
CA ASP A 84 1.87 9.82 8.71
C ASP A 84 2.42 8.40 8.57
N GLU A 85 2.20 7.81 7.40
CA GLU A 85 2.61 6.44 7.15
C GLU A 85 2.86 6.20 5.66
N PHE A 86 3.96 5.56 5.31
CA PHE A 86 4.14 4.95 4.00
C PHE A 86 3.64 3.51 4.02
N HIS A 87 2.91 3.13 2.98
CA HIS A 87 2.39 1.77 2.82
C HIS A 87 3.12 0.97 1.76
N ALA A 88 3.62 1.63 0.71
CA ALA A 88 4.31 1.00 -0.41
C ALA A 88 5.51 1.81 -0.87
N VAL A 89 6.47 1.14 -1.51
CA VAL A 89 7.66 1.76 -2.10
C VAL A 89 8.04 1.03 -3.39
N ILE A 90 8.54 1.80 -4.36
CA ILE A 90 9.18 1.28 -5.57
C ILE A 90 10.49 2.00 -5.82
N GLN A 91 11.42 1.37 -6.54
CA GLN A 91 12.63 2.01 -7.01
C GLN A 91 12.44 2.61 -8.40
N LYS A 92 12.89 3.86 -8.58
CA LYS A 92 12.93 4.53 -9.88
C LYS A 92 14.14 4.07 -10.71
N PRO A 93 14.07 4.20 -12.05
CA PRO A 93 15.22 3.86 -12.92
C PRO A 93 16.49 4.67 -12.63
N ASP A 94 16.37 5.86 -12.02
CA ASP A 94 17.51 6.70 -11.64
C ASP A 94 18.16 6.30 -10.31
N GLY A 95 17.66 5.23 -9.67
CA GLY A 95 18.13 4.72 -8.38
C GLY A 95 17.47 5.36 -7.15
N GLY A 96 16.66 6.39 -7.34
CA GLY A 96 15.82 6.96 -6.27
C GLY A 96 14.58 6.11 -5.99
N PHE A 97 13.69 6.59 -5.13
CA PHE A 97 12.52 5.84 -4.69
C PHE A 97 11.25 6.67 -4.81
N ILE A 98 10.11 6.00 -4.92
CA ILE A 98 8.79 6.57 -4.74
C ILE A 98 8.11 5.81 -3.62
N ALA A 99 7.65 6.52 -2.60
CA ALA A 99 6.84 5.98 -1.53
C ALA A 99 5.43 6.58 -1.57
N GLY A 100 4.44 5.74 -1.35
CA GLY A 100 3.03 6.13 -1.25
C GLY A 100 2.43 5.77 0.09
N GLY A 101 1.50 6.58 0.54
CA GLY A 101 0.86 6.37 1.82
C GLY A 101 -0.22 7.40 2.14
N ARG A 102 -0.24 7.84 3.37
CA ARG A 102 -1.14 8.88 3.86
C ARG A 102 -0.39 9.95 4.65
N PHE A 103 -0.84 11.16 4.52
CA PHE A 103 -0.43 12.32 5.29
C PHE A 103 -1.62 12.86 6.09
N GLU A 104 -1.47 13.07 7.38
CA GLU A 104 -2.51 13.67 8.22
C GLU A 104 -2.28 15.18 8.35
N HIS A 105 -3.32 15.99 8.10
CA HIS A 105 -3.24 17.42 8.25
C HIS A 105 -3.35 17.86 9.72
N GLU A 106 -2.42 18.68 10.16
CA GLU A 106 -2.52 19.39 11.44
C GLU A 106 -3.81 20.23 11.52
N ARG A 107 -4.63 19.99 12.52
CA ARG A 107 -5.88 20.74 12.71
C ARG A 107 -5.81 21.96 13.63
N SER A 108 -4.75 22.12 14.40
CA SER A 108 -4.55 23.32 15.22
C SER A 108 -3.14 23.43 15.77
N GLU A 109 -2.67 24.64 15.94
CA GLU A 109 -1.33 25.01 16.47
C GLU A 109 -1.01 24.48 17.89
N TYR A 110 -1.92 23.73 18.57
CA TYR A 110 -1.75 23.45 20.01
C TYR A 110 -2.24 22.09 20.51
N ASN A 111 -2.82 21.21 19.68
CA ASN A 111 -3.32 19.93 20.21
C ASN A 111 -3.25 18.84 19.15
N CYS A 112 -2.35 17.88 19.36
CA CYS A 112 -2.27 16.63 18.61
C CYS A 112 -3.46 15.67 18.86
N ASP A 113 -4.49 16.14 19.55
CA ASP A 113 -5.71 15.40 19.83
C ASP A 113 -6.69 15.57 18.68
N PHE A 114 -6.84 14.56 17.88
CA PHE A 114 -7.97 14.20 17.02
C PHE A 114 -7.64 13.85 15.58
N TYR A 115 -8.28 12.76 15.15
CA TYR A 115 -8.49 12.25 13.81
C TYR A 115 -8.63 13.37 12.78
N GLY A 116 -7.51 13.74 12.16
CA GLY A 116 -7.43 14.71 11.07
C GLY A 116 -8.00 14.13 9.77
N TYR A 117 -8.03 14.97 8.77
CA TYR A 117 -8.21 14.53 7.39
C TYR A 117 -6.87 13.99 6.91
N THR A 118 -6.88 12.84 6.26
CA THR A 118 -5.68 12.31 5.63
C THR A 118 -5.78 12.49 4.13
N ASP A 119 -4.69 12.95 3.53
CA ASP A 119 -4.52 13.01 2.09
C ASP A 119 -3.66 11.85 1.60
N LEU A 120 -3.82 11.48 0.34
CA LEU A 120 -2.86 10.66 -0.35
C LEU A 120 -1.50 11.38 -0.34
N TRP A 121 -0.50 10.65 0.08
CA TRP A 121 0.86 11.15 0.14
C TRP A 121 1.76 10.37 -0.81
N PHE A 122 2.43 11.09 -1.69
CA PHE A 122 3.33 10.56 -2.69
C PHE A 122 4.66 11.30 -2.57
N VAL A 123 5.74 10.58 -2.27
CA VAL A 123 7.07 11.15 -2.02
C VAL A 123 8.07 10.52 -2.97
N SER A 124 8.72 11.34 -3.78
CA SER A 124 9.84 10.96 -4.64
C SER A 124 11.15 11.38 -3.98
N THR A 125 12.08 10.45 -3.87
CA THR A 125 13.40 10.69 -3.26
C THR A 125 14.54 10.41 -4.24
N ASP A 126 15.75 10.85 -3.88
CA ASP A 126 16.99 10.36 -4.45
C ASP A 126 17.40 9.01 -3.84
N SER A 127 18.56 8.48 -4.21
CA SER A 127 19.12 7.20 -3.73
C SER A 127 19.51 7.21 -2.25
N GLU A 128 19.69 8.39 -1.66
CA GLU A 128 20.01 8.62 -0.25
C GLU A 128 18.77 8.89 0.61
N GLY A 129 17.56 8.80 0.00
CA GLY A 129 16.30 9.03 0.69
C GLY A 129 15.95 10.51 0.91
N GLN A 130 16.68 11.45 0.26
CA GLN A 130 16.33 12.86 0.35
C GLN A 130 15.18 13.20 -0.57
N ILE A 131 14.20 13.98 -0.08
CA ILE A 131 13.03 14.36 -0.86
C ILE A 131 13.46 15.19 -2.08
N VAL A 132 13.08 14.70 -3.27
CA VAL A 132 13.20 15.44 -4.52
C VAL A 132 11.88 16.12 -4.83
N GLU A 133 10.76 15.42 -4.60
CA GLU A 133 9.43 15.93 -4.83
C GLU A 133 8.43 15.30 -3.85
N GLU A 134 7.44 16.07 -3.47
CA GLU A 134 6.42 15.67 -2.51
C GLU A 134 5.06 16.17 -2.99
N THR A 135 4.09 15.27 -3.10
CA THR A 135 2.72 15.62 -3.45
C THR A 135 1.76 15.10 -2.38
N LYS A 136 0.94 16.00 -1.88
CA LYS A 136 -0.17 15.73 -0.99
C LYS A 136 -1.43 16.08 -1.76
N THR A 137 -2.22 15.10 -2.10
CA THR A 137 -3.44 15.31 -2.89
C THR A 137 -4.61 14.63 -2.23
N GLY A 138 -5.66 15.41 -2.00
CA GLY A 138 -6.90 14.96 -1.43
C GLY A 138 -7.97 16.02 -1.67
N GLU A 139 -9.15 15.57 -2.06
CA GLU A 139 -10.31 16.45 -2.23
C GLU A 139 -11.27 16.36 -1.04
N SER A 140 -11.01 15.45 -0.12
CA SER A 140 -12.05 14.99 0.78
C SER A 140 -11.59 14.69 2.20
N TYR A 141 -12.28 13.77 2.81
CA TYR A 141 -12.20 13.53 4.24
C TYR A 141 -11.10 12.58 4.66
N TRP A 142 -10.74 11.63 3.78
CA TRP A 142 -9.77 10.60 4.11
C TRP A 142 -9.34 9.84 2.85
N GLU A 143 -8.11 9.99 2.46
CA GLU A 143 -7.46 9.29 1.37
C GLU A 143 -6.22 8.54 1.85
N SER A 144 -5.95 7.40 1.24
CA SER A 144 -4.72 6.63 1.49
C SER A 144 -4.33 5.85 0.25
N ALA A 145 -3.06 5.90 -0.13
CA ALA A 145 -2.46 4.92 -1.03
C ALA A 145 -2.06 3.68 -0.23
N PHE A 146 -2.28 2.50 -0.78
CA PHE A 146 -1.88 1.23 -0.14
C PHE A 146 -0.82 0.49 -0.91
N ASP A 147 -0.80 0.60 -2.25
CA ASP A 147 0.19 -0.06 -3.07
C ASP A 147 0.48 0.71 -4.36
N ILE A 148 1.67 0.52 -4.91
CA ILE A 148 2.19 1.21 -6.09
C ILE A 148 2.85 0.20 -7.02
N VAL A 149 2.63 0.36 -8.33
CA VAL A 149 3.32 -0.39 -9.37
C VAL A 149 3.90 0.54 -10.44
N ASP A 150 5.12 0.25 -10.92
CA ASP A 150 5.71 0.92 -12.07
C ASP A 150 5.02 0.41 -13.36
N LEU A 151 4.50 1.32 -14.18
CA LEU A 151 3.85 0.99 -15.45
C LEU A 151 4.82 0.94 -16.64
N GLY A 152 6.11 1.20 -16.40
CA GLY A 152 7.19 1.08 -17.38
C GLY A 152 7.27 2.23 -18.40
N ASP A 153 6.40 3.23 -18.30
CA ASP A 153 6.35 4.38 -19.21
C ASP A 153 6.64 5.72 -18.49
N GLY A 154 7.21 5.66 -17.29
CA GLY A 154 7.47 6.81 -16.42
C GLY A 154 6.25 7.24 -15.61
N THR A 155 5.18 6.44 -15.61
CA THR A 155 4.02 6.63 -14.75
C THR A 155 3.83 5.44 -13.82
N TYR A 156 3.00 5.61 -12.80
CA TYR A 156 2.82 4.68 -11.70
C TYR A 156 1.34 4.43 -11.45
N GLY A 157 0.97 3.17 -11.31
CA GLY A 157 -0.37 2.78 -10.86
C GLY A 157 -0.41 2.78 -9.34
N VAL A 158 -1.37 3.48 -8.75
CA VAL A 158 -1.56 3.61 -7.30
C VAL A 158 -2.97 3.16 -6.94
N VAL A 159 -3.09 2.34 -5.93
CA VAL A 159 -4.39 1.90 -5.43
C VAL A 159 -4.58 2.25 -3.98
N GLY A 160 -5.84 2.41 -3.59
CA GLY A 160 -6.15 2.78 -2.22
C GLY A 160 -7.65 2.91 -1.94
N GLN A 161 -7.94 3.78 -1.01
CA GLN A 161 -9.29 4.10 -0.60
C GLN A 161 -9.46 5.59 -0.37
N ARG A 162 -10.72 6.07 -0.54
CA ARG A 162 -11.08 7.45 -0.27
C ARG A 162 -12.45 7.56 0.39
N ARG A 163 -12.66 8.60 1.20
CA ARG A 163 -13.94 8.97 1.78
C ARG A 163 -14.25 10.42 1.47
N HIS A 164 -15.28 10.65 0.67
CA HIS A 164 -15.66 12.01 0.24
C HIS A 164 -16.20 12.92 1.34
N GLN A 165 -16.89 12.38 2.34
CA GLN A 165 -17.55 13.17 3.40
C GLN A 165 -17.68 12.34 4.67
N LYS A 166 -17.76 13.03 5.82
CA LYS A 166 -18.09 12.40 7.10
C LYS A 166 -19.41 11.63 6.99
N ARG A 167 -19.40 10.32 7.35
CA ARG A 167 -20.54 9.40 7.27
C ARG A 167 -20.91 8.90 5.87
N LYS A 168 -20.09 9.16 4.85
CA LYS A 168 -20.19 8.51 3.54
C LYS A 168 -19.37 7.24 3.51
N PRO A 169 -19.68 6.29 2.60
CA PRO A 169 -18.86 5.10 2.43
C PRO A 169 -17.41 5.45 2.09
N VAL A 170 -16.51 4.54 2.38
CA VAL A 170 -15.15 4.56 1.87
C VAL A 170 -15.18 3.79 0.55
N ASN A 171 -14.66 4.38 -0.51
CA ASN A 171 -14.67 3.83 -1.85
C ASN A 171 -13.25 3.46 -2.30
N ALA A 172 -13.15 2.37 -3.04
CA ALA A 172 -11.93 1.99 -3.72
C ALA A 172 -11.57 3.00 -4.83
N TRP A 173 -10.28 3.20 -5.07
CA TRP A 173 -9.78 3.97 -6.19
C TRP A 173 -8.52 3.35 -6.82
N TYR A 174 -8.34 3.65 -8.11
CA TYR A 174 -7.12 3.45 -8.86
C TYR A 174 -6.71 4.78 -9.50
N LEU A 175 -5.45 5.18 -9.32
CA LEU A 175 -4.86 6.36 -9.91
C LEU A 175 -3.70 5.97 -10.79
N ARG A 176 -3.57 6.63 -11.93
CA ARG A 176 -2.32 6.70 -12.68
C ARG A 176 -1.69 8.04 -12.40
N MET A 177 -0.47 8.03 -11.88
CA MET A 177 0.28 9.21 -11.49
C MET A 177 1.59 9.28 -12.26
N ASP A 178 2.06 10.48 -12.56
CA ASP A 178 3.41 10.66 -13.09
C ASP A 178 4.47 10.67 -11.99
N GLY A 179 5.74 10.84 -12.38
CA GLY A 179 6.88 10.85 -11.44
C GLY A 179 6.89 12.03 -10.47
N SER A 180 6.10 13.08 -10.72
CA SER A 180 5.91 14.21 -9.83
C SER A 180 4.77 13.98 -8.82
N GLY A 181 3.98 12.93 -9.01
CA GLY A 181 2.80 12.66 -8.21
C GLY A 181 1.54 13.36 -8.71
N GLU A 182 1.56 13.91 -9.93
CA GLU A 182 0.36 14.47 -10.56
C GLU A 182 -0.52 13.35 -11.12
N VAL A 183 -1.84 13.44 -10.90
CA VAL A 183 -2.81 12.45 -11.38
C VAL A 183 -3.05 12.62 -12.87
N VAL A 184 -2.64 11.63 -13.66
CA VAL A 184 -2.79 11.59 -15.12
C VAL A 184 -4.17 11.04 -15.52
N SER A 185 -4.62 9.98 -14.87
CA SER A 185 -5.96 9.40 -15.04
C SER A 185 -6.38 8.67 -13.78
N GLN A 186 -7.68 8.47 -13.59
CA GLN A 186 -8.21 7.85 -12.39
C GLN A 186 -9.50 7.10 -12.63
N TRP A 187 -9.71 6.08 -11.82
CA TRP A 187 -10.97 5.40 -11.59
C TRP A 187 -11.31 5.40 -10.11
N HIS A 188 -12.55 5.54 -9.80
CA HIS A 188 -13.05 5.34 -8.44
C HIS A 188 -14.39 4.62 -8.48
N GLU A 189 -14.62 3.81 -7.47
CA GLU A 189 -15.92 3.18 -7.30
C GLU A 189 -17.02 4.25 -7.15
N PRO A 190 -18.17 4.10 -7.83
CA PRO A 190 -19.27 5.05 -7.72
C PRO A 190 -19.78 5.17 -6.28
N ASP A 191 -20.12 6.40 -5.86
CA ASP A 191 -20.73 6.65 -4.56
C ASP A 191 -22.11 5.98 -4.45
N TYR A 192 -22.25 5.06 -3.52
CA TYR A 192 -23.55 4.46 -3.21
C TYR A 192 -24.39 5.42 -2.35
N VAL A 193 -25.53 5.85 -2.88
CA VAL A 193 -26.36 6.93 -2.31
C VAL A 193 -26.97 6.56 -0.94
N ASN A 194 -27.05 5.28 -0.57
CA ASN A 194 -27.82 4.81 0.59
C ASN A 194 -27.09 3.86 1.55
N SER A 195 -25.78 3.66 1.44
CA SER A 195 -25.06 2.75 2.33
C SER A 195 -24.20 3.54 3.34
N SER A 196 -24.69 3.68 4.55
CA SER A 196 -23.86 4.16 5.66
C SER A 196 -23.00 3.01 6.18
N GLY A 197 -21.68 3.18 6.16
CA GLY A 197 -20.75 2.27 6.82
C GLY A 197 -20.01 1.27 5.93
N ARG A 198 -20.21 1.29 4.62
CA ARG A 198 -19.39 0.51 3.68
C ARG A 198 -17.95 1.00 3.70
N ILE A 199 -17.04 0.05 3.72
CA ILE A 199 -15.60 0.31 3.61
C ILE A 199 -15.12 -0.56 2.47
N ASP A 200 -14.88 0.05 1.31
CA ASP A 200 -14.35 -0.60 0.14
C ASP A 200 -12.93 -0.06 -0.12
N GLY A 201 -12.01 -0.87 -0.55
CA GLY A 201 -10.63 -0.42 -0.80
C GLY A 201 -9.85 -1.40 -1.65
N LEU A 202 -8.88 -0.89 -2.39
CA LEU A 202 -7.88 -1.67 -3.12
C LEU A 202 -6.57 -1.63 -2.32
N TYR A 203 -5.99 -2.78 -2.06
CA TYR A 203 -4.86 -2.93 -1.14
C TYR A 203 -3.58 -3.44 -1.79
N ASN A 204 -3.69 -4.09 -2.94
CA ASN A 204 -2.54 -4.54 -3.72
C ASN A 204 -2.79 -4.31 -5.20
N ILE A 205 -1.72 -4.10 -5.97
CA ILE A 205 -1.76 -3.92 -7.42
C ILE A 205 -0.57 -4.61 -8.07
N VAL A 206 -0.80 -5.20 -9.23
CA VAL A 206 0.25 -5.73 -10.10
C VAL A 206 0.01 -5.31 -11.54
N LEU A 207 1.08 -5.08 -12.28
CA LEU A 207 1.03 -4.96 -13.74
C LEU A 207 1.17 -6.37 -14.33
N LEU A 208 0.24 -6.76 -15.22
CA LEU A 208 0.34 -8.03 -15.91
C LEU A 208 1.50 -8.04 -16.93
N PRO A 209 1.97 -9.23 -17.35
CA PRO A 209 3.07 -9.34 -18.31
C PRO A 209 2.79 -8.74 -19.69
N ASP A 210 1.53 -8.43 -20.02
CA ASP A 210 1.14 -7.71 -21.25
C ASP A 210 1.59 -6.24 -21.25
N GLY A 211 1.93 -5.68 -20.08
CA GLY A 211 2.33 -4.27 -19.91
C GLY A 211 1.19 -3.26 -20.13
N GLU A 212 -0.04 -3.71 -20.29
CA GLU A 212 -1.22 -2.87 -20.59
C GLU A 212 -2.34 -3.01 -19.55
N THR A 213 -2.35 -4.09 -18.79
CA THR A 213 -3.37 -4.39 -17.79
C THR A 213 -2.78 -4.36 -16.38
N VAL A 214 -3.38 -3.59 -15.49
CA VAL A 214 -3.14 -3.70 -14.06
C VAL A 214 -4.29 -4.46 -13.41
N VAL A 215 -3.97 -5.32 -12.46
CA VAL A 215 -4.96 -5.97 -11.61
C VAL A 215 -4.77 -5.53 -10.19
N ALA A 216 -5.85 -5.04 -9.58
CA ALA A 216 -5.89 -4.62 -8.21
C ALA A 216 -6.75 -5.56 -7.37
N MET A 217 -6.30 -5.84 -6.16
CA MET A 217 -7.03 -6.67 -5.20
C MET A 217 -7.52 -5.82 -4.03
N GLY A 218 -8.77 -6.04 -3.67
CA GLY A 218 -9.37 -5.35 -2.56
C GLY A 218 -10.52 -6.12 -1.93
N TYR A 219 -11.26 -5.42 -1.09
CA TYR A 219 -12.46 -5.98 -0.54
C TYR A 219 -13.63 -5.01 -0.67
N LYS A 220 -14.82 -5.56 -0.69
CA LYS A 220 -16.08 -4.83 -0.81
C LYS A 220 -17.10 -5.37 0.18
N ASP A 221 -17.71 -4.46 0.92
CA ASP A 221 -18.88 -4.74 1.75
C ASP A 221 -20.16 -4.55 0.90
N ASP A 222 -20.72 -5.61 0.38
CA ASP A 222 -21.94 -5.58 -0.45
C ASP A 222 -23.24 -5.68 0.35
N GLY A 223 -23.16 -5.70 1.70
CA GLY A 223 -24.29 -5.77 2.61
C GLY A 223 -24.74 -7.19 2.95
N ASP A 224 -24.33 -8.19 2.17
CA ASP A 224 -24.58 -9.62 2.43
C ASP A 224 -23.36 -10.32 3.06
N GLY A 225 -22.29 -9.61 3.22
CA GLY A 225 -21.00 -10.04 3.75
C GLY A 225 -19.85 -9.41 2.97
N ASP A 226 -18.67 -9.40 3.58
CA ASP A 226 -17.49 -8.87 2.90
C ASP A 226 -16.96 -9.90 1.90
N SER A 227 -16.71 -9.49 0.67
CA SER A 227 -16.13 -10.31 -0.39
C SER A 227 -14.79 -9.74 -0.84
N GLN A 228 -13.84 -10.60 -1.17
CA GLN A 228 -12.64 -10.15 -1.88
C GLN A 228 -12.96 -9.97 -3.35
N TYR A 229 -12.37 -8.93 -3.93
CA TYR A 229 -12.54 -8.57 -5.34
C TYR A 229 -11.18 -8.43 -6.02
N LEU A 230 -11.14 -8.81 -7.27
CA LEU A 230 -10.14 -8.37 -8.23
C LEU A 230 -10.79 -7.41 -9.22
N TRP A 231 -10.10 -6.33 -9.52
CA TRP A 231 -10.42 -5.37 -10.58
C TRP A 231 -9.27 -5.29 -11.55
N ALA A 232 -9.56 -5.43 -12.83
CA ALA A 232 -8.60 -5.13 -13.89
C ALA A 232 -8.91 -3.80 -14.54
N PHE A 233 -7.86 -3.02 -14.75
CA PHE A 233 -7.93 -1.71 -15.39
C PHE A 233 -6.93 -1.64 -16.53
N ASN A 234 -7.28 -0.86 -17.54
CA ASN A 234 -6.28 -0.43 -18.52
C ASN A 234 -5.25 0.47 -17.82
N ALA A 235 -3.98 0.10 -17.91
CA ALA A 235 -2.90 0.79 -17.20
C ALA A 235 -2.75 2.25 -17.60
N LYS A 236 -3.13 2.64 -18.84
CA LYS A 236 -2.98 3.99 -19.40
C LYS A 236 -4.19 4.87 -19.19
N THR A 237 -5.40 4.32 -19.35
CA THR A 237 -6.65 5.10 -19.31
C THR A 237 -7.35 5.04 -17.96
N ALA A 238 -6.97 4.11 -17.08
CA ALA A 238 -7.66 3.77 -15.84
C ALA A 238 -9.11 3.27 -16.06
N GLU A 239 -9.48 2.87 -17.29
CA GLU A 239 -10.79 2.28 -17.55
C GLU A 239 -10.86 0.87 -16.99
N GLU A 240 -11.96 0.55 -16.33
CA GLU A 240 -12.23 -0.82 -15.86
C GLU A 240 -12.42 -1.77 -17.04
N ILE A 241 -11.69 -2.89 -17.03
CA ILE A 241 -11.79 -3.94 -18.03
C ILE A 241 -12.72 -5.06 -17.54
N TRP A 242 -12.48 -5.55 -16.33
CA TRP A 242 -13.31 -6.54 -15.66
C TRP A 242 -13.16 -6.46 -14.15
N ASN A 243 -14.13 -7.02 -13.44
CA ASN A 243 -14.02 -7.29 -12.00
C ASN A 243 -14.64 -8.67 -11.69
N THR A 244 -14.18 -9.26 -10.61
CA THR A 244 -14.73 -10.54 -10.12
C THR A 244 -14.65 -10.60 -8.61
N SER A 245 -15.60 -11.32 -7.99
CA SER A 245 -15.67 -11.49 -6.54
C SER A 245 -15.40 -12.91 -6.10
N TYR A 246 -14.83 -13.05 -4.91
CA TYR A 246 -14.53 -14.33 -4.29
C TYR A 246 -15.17 -14.38 -2.90
N ASN A 247 -16.41 -14.89 -2.85
CA ASN A 247 -17.23 -14.95 -1.64
C ASN A 247 -16.75 -15.98 -0.60
N GLU A 248 -15.73 -16.77 -0.94
CA GLU A 248 -15.15 -17.76 -0.04
C GLU A 248 -14.25 -17.18 1.05
N PHE A 249 -13.88 -15.91 0.93
CA PHE A 249 -13.24 -15.16 1.98
C PHE A 249 -14.36 -14.47 2.77
N GLY A 250 -14.38 -14.60 4.07
CA GLY A 250 -15.19 -13.74 4.91
C GLY A 250 -14.50 -12.36 5.07
N ARG A 251 -14.89 -11.60 6.09
CA ARG A 251 -14.25 -10.32 6.48
C ARG A 251 -12.75 -10.47 6.66
N GLY A 252 -12.00 -10.54 5.56
CA GLY A 252 -10.58 -10.76 5.57
C GLY A 252 -9.86 -9.73 4.73
N TYR A 253 -8.90 -9.04 5.33
CA TYR A 253 -8.00 -8.18 4.57
C TYR A 253 -7.25 -9.00 3.53
N SER A 254 -7.18 -8.46 2.32
CA SER A 254 -6.21 -8.90 1.30
C SER A 254 -4.81 -8.78 1.90
N VAL A 255 -4.03 -9.85 1.79
CA VAL A 255 -2.71 -9.86 2.46
C VAL A 255 -1.57 -9.76 1.44
N GLY A 256 -1.82 -10.13 0.18
CA GLY A 256 -0.85 -9.98 -0.90
C GLY A 256 -1.27 -10.65 -2.19
N MET A 257 -0.78 -10.12 -3.29
CA MET A 257 -0.98 -10.62 -4.65
C MET A 257 0.33 -10.53 -5.44
N SER A 258 0.52 -11.45 -6.38
CA SER A 258 1.67 -11.45 -7.28
C SER A 258 1.29 -12.12 -8.60
N ASN A 259 2.03 -11.74 -9.65
CA ASN A 259 1.99 -12.48 -10.92
C ASN A 259 2.51 -13.91 -10.73
N ALA A 260 1.82 -14.87 -11.31
CA ALA A 260 2.29 -16.24 -11.42
C ALA A 260 3.11 -16.42 -12.70
N HIS A 261 4.01 -17.40 -12.68
CA HIS A 261 4.94 -17.67 -13.80
C HIS A 261 4.23 -18.03 -15.14
N ASP A 262 2.98 -18.44 -15.07
CA ASP A 262 2.16 -18.86 -16.23
C ASP A 262 1.20 -17.76 -16.71
N GLY A 263 1.42 -16.53 -16.28
CA GLY A 263 0.62 -15.37 -16.68
C GLY A 263 -0.63 -15.10 -15.84
N GLY A 264 -1.01 -16.00 -14.93
CA GLY A 264 -2.09 -15.77 -14.00
C GLY A 264 -1.66 -15.06 -12.73
N LEU A 265 -2.54 -15.05 -11.72
CA LEU A 265 -2.32 -14.40 -10.45
C LEU A 265 -2.31 -15.41 -9.30
N ILE A 266 -1.45 -15.17 -8.32
CA ILE A 266 -1.51 -15.81 -7.01
C ILE A 266 -1.85 -14.75 -6.00
N PHE A 267 -2.87 -14.98 -5.20
CA PHE A 267 -3.21 -14.10 -4.08
C PHE A 267 -3.64 -14.91 -2.86
N PHE A 268 -3.56 -14.28 -1.72
CA PHE A 268 -3.97 -14.90 -0.48
C PHE A 268 -4.74 -13.91 0.40
N GLY A 269 -5.67 -14.48 1.12
CA GLY A 269 -6.53 -13.75 2.03
C GLY A 269 -6.86 -14.56 3.27
N LYS A 270 -7.39 -13.90 4.28
CA LYS A 270 -7.74 -14.49 5.56
C LYS A 270 -9.25 -14.69 5.64
N LYS A 271 -9.68 -15.89 6.03
CA LYS A 271 -11.09 -16.15 6.40
C LYS A 271 -11.42 -15.63 7.80
N ASP A 272 -12.72 -15.44 8.09
CA ASP A 272 -13.24 -15.04 9.40
C ASP A 272 -12.74 -15.91 10.57
N ASN A 273 -12.45 -17.18 10.30
CA ASN A 273 -11.89 -18.12 11.29
C ASN A 273 -10.37 -18.03 11.44
N GLY A 274 -9.74 -17.02 10.84
CA GLY A 274 -8.29 -16.81 10.89
C GLY A 274 -7.45 -17.69 9.95
N ARG A 275 -8.09 -18.58 9.16
CA ARG A 275 -7.36 -19.43 8.20
C ARG A 275 -6.99 -18.65 6.95
N LEU A 276 -5.74 -18.82 6.52
CA LEU A 276 -5.29 -18.32 5.22
C LEU A 276 -5.80 -19.24 4.11
N LYS A 277 -6.20 -18.64 3.00
CA LYS A 277 -6.45 -19.31 1.72
C LYS A 277 -5.56 -18.71 0.65
N ILE A 278 -5.04 -19.57 -0.21
CA ILE A 278 -4.26 -19.19 -1.40
C ILE A 278 -5.12 -19.53 -2.62
N PHE A 279 -5.19 -18.61 -3.56
CA PHE A 279 -5.87 -18.79 -4.83
C PHE A 279 -4.88 -18.58 -5.95
N LYS A 280 -5.07 -19.35 -6.99
CA LYS A 280 -4.43 -19.14 -8.27
C LYS A 280 -5.51 -18.96 -9.34
N THR A 281 -5.33 -17.96 -10.17
CA THR A 281 -6.22 -17.66 -11.29
C THR A 281 -5.46 -17.72 -12.62
N ASP A 282 -6.19 -17.70 -13.71
CA ASP A 282 -5.67 -17.28 -15.00
C ASP A 282 -5.53 -15.74 -15.08
N GLU A 283 -5.12 -15.26 -16.24
CA GLU A 283 -4.97 -13.81 -16.52
C GLU A 283 -6.28 -13.02 -16.47
N ASN A 284 -7.43 -13.70 -16.56
CA ASN A 284 -8.76 -13.09 -16.49
C ASN A 284 -9.39 -13.16 -15.09
N GLY A 285 -8.61 -13.58 -14.09
CA GLY A 285 -9.08 -13.71 -12.71
C GLY A 285 -9.95 -14.96 -12.46
N MET A 286 -10.02 -15.90 -13.39
CA MET A 286 -10.79 -17.13 -13.21
C MET A 286 -10.00 -18.13 -12.37
N VAL A 287 -10.56 -18.56 -11.25
CA VAL A 287 -9.92 -19.57 -10.39
C VAL A 287 -9.95 -20.92 -11.10
N PHE A 288 -8.80 -21.59 -11.15
CA PHE A 288 -8.75 -22.98 -11.56
C PHE A 288 -9.52 -23.80 -10.51
N SER A 289 -10.67 -24.34 -10.89
CA SER A 289 -11.38 -25.32 -10.05
C SER A 289 -10.46 -26.52 -9.84
N ASP A 290 -10.24 -26.92 -8.60
CA ASP A 290 -9.61 -28.20 -8.29
C ASP A 290 -10.31 -29.30 -9.08
N GLN A 291 -9.58 -29.96 -10.01
CA GLN A 291 -10.03 -31.16 -10.68
C GLN A 291 -9.84 -32.37 -9.78
#